data_bf32538412b76496512aed1427d2da85
#
_entry.id   bf32538412b76496512aed1427d2da85
#
_cell.length_a   1.000
_cell.length_b   1.000
_cell.length_c   1.000
_cell.angle_alpha   90.00
_cell.angle_beta   90.00
_cell.angle_gamma   90.00
#
_symmetry.space_group_name_H-M   'P 1'
#
loop_
_entity.id
_entity.type
_entity.pdbx_description
1 polymer ?
#
loop_
_entity_poly.entity_id
_entity_poly.type
_entity_poly.pdbx_seq_one_letter_code
_entity_poly.pdbx_strand_id
1 'polypeptide(L)'
;MKLSAQIYSLRNFGDLNAQMALLRSCGFDWVESVATHGLAPQAFADALASHGLKLSSMHASLAQVETQREMLIQACQLTGCPLVVMPYLPFGERPRSAAGWRAMGLRLAAVGRAFAQQGINFGYHNHDFEFLIYDGRAALRWLFDDTAPADLGWQADMGWVTRAGASPATWAERYGDRLVAIHTKDLAREGDARDEDGWAAVGQGVIPWAPLFALLRQHTELFVFEHDNPIDHAARLKDSLACMRRHLIA
;
A
#
# COMPACT_ATOMS: atom_id res chain seq x y z
N MET A 1 3.25 -8.69 14.23
CA MET A 1 3.09 -8.16 12.85
C MET A 1 1.64 -8.21 12.43
N LYS A 2 1.15 -7.21 11.70
CA LYS A 2 -0.19 -7.20 11.09
C LYS A 2 -0.06 -7.63 9.63
N LEU A 3 -0.68 -8.77 9.28
CA LEU A 3 -0.72 -9.25 7.90
C LEU A 3 -2.08 -8.90 7.31
N SER A 4 -2.07 -8.04 6.31
CA SER A 4 -3.23 -7.45 5.66
C SER A 4 -3.30 -7.84 4.19
N ALA A 5 -4.44 -7.63 3.56
CA ALA A 5 -4.60 -7.74 2.11
C ALA A 5 -5.32 -6.52 1.55
N GLN A 6 -4.82 -5.99 0.43
CA GLN A 6 -5.46 -4.90 -0.30
C GLN A 6 -6.68 -5.44 -1.05
N ILE A 7 -7.87 -4.92 -0.73
CA ILE A 7 -9.15 -5.34 -1.34
C ILE A 7 -9.15 -5.10 -2.86
N TYR A 8 -8.42 -4.09 -3.34
CA TYR A 8 -8.27 -3.81 -4.78
C TYR A 8 -7.75 -5.00 -5.59
N SER A 9 -6.99 -5.90 -4.97
CA SER A 9 -6.57 -7.15 -5.61
C SER A 9 -7.74 -8.03 -6.04
N LEU A 10 -8.91 -7.81 -5.48
CA LEU A 10 -10.14 -8.55 -5.74
C LEU A 10 -11.17 -7.76 -6.57
N ARG A 11 -10.78 -6.63 -7.18
CA ARG A 11 -11.72 -5.76 -7.91
C ARG A 11 -12.50 -6.45 -9.03
N ASN A 12 -11.95 -7.56 -9.56
CA ASN A 12 -12.58 -8.40 -10.59
C ASN A 12 -13.32 -9.62 -9.99
N PHE A 13 -13.41 -9.73 -8.66
CA PHE A 13 -14.04 -10.85 -7.95
C PHE A 13 -15.30 -10.41 -7.24
N GLY A 14 -16.46 -10.67 -7.84
CA GLY A 14 -17.76 -10.39 -7.23
C GLY A 14 -17.95 -8.95 -6.71
N ASP A 15 -18.85 -8.77 -5.78
CA ASP A 15 -19.05 -7.52 -5.06
C ASP A 15 -18.19 -7.41 -3.80
N LEU A 16 -18.25 -6.27 -3.10
CA LEU A 16 -17.46 -6.03 -1.88
C LEU A 16 -17.72 -7.10 -0.80
N ASN A 17 -18.97 -7.55 -0.67
CA ASN A 17 -19.32 -8.59 0.31
C ASN A 17 -18.63 -9.93 -0.01
N ALA A 18 -18.64 -10.34 -1.28
CA ALA A 18 -17.93 -11.53 -1.74
C ALA A 18 -16.41 -11.40 -1.56
N GLN A 19 -15.84 -10.21 -1.83
CA GLN A 19 -14.42 -9.93 -1.64
C GLN A 19 -14.01 -10.07 -0.16
N MET A 20 -14.77 -9.47 0.75
CA MET A 20 -14.53 -9.57 2.19
C MET A 20 -14.68 -11.01 2.70
N ALA A 21 -15.70 -11.75 2.24
CA ALA A 21 -15.89 -13.16 2.58
C ALA A 21 -14.71 -14.03 2.11
N LEU A 22 -14.20 -13.79 0.88
CA LEU A 22 -13.03 -14.51 0.37
C LEU A 22 -11.78 -14.22 1.19
N LEU A 23 -11.50 -12.95 1.50
CA LEU A 23 -10.35 -12.56 2.32
C LEU A 23 -10.40 -13.25 3.69
N ARG A 24 -11.55 -13.22 4.35
CA ARG A 24 -11.74 -13.91 5.63
C ARG A 24 -11.53 -15.41 5.51
N SER A 25 -12.09 -16.06 4.48
CA SER A 25 -11.95 -17.51 4.24
C SER A 25 -10.51 -17.94 3.93
N CYS A 26 -9.71 -17.04 3.33
CA CYS A 26 -8.28 -17.25 3.08
C CYS A 26 -7.41 -17.03 4.34
N GLY A 27 -7.99 -16.55 5.44
CA GLY A 27 -7.32 -16.43 6.74
C GLY A 27 -6.74 -15.04 7.04
N PHE A 28 -7.17 -13.98 6.34
CA PHE A 28 -6.84 -12.61 6.69
C PHE A 28 -7.80 -12.09 7.78
N ASP A 29 -7.25 -11.43 8.78
CA ASP A 29 -7.99 -10.69 9.81
C ASP A 29 -7.97 -9.18 9.54
N TRP A 30 -6.99 -8.74 8.76
CA TRP A 30 -6.78 -7.32 8.41
C TRP A 30 -6.89 -7.13 6.90
N VAL A 31 -7.46 -5.98 6.54
CA VAL A 31 -7.58 -5.56 5.13
C VAL A 31 -7.16 -4.11 4.95
N GLU A 32 -6.74 -3.79 3.74
CA GLU A 32 -6.59 -2.42 3.27
C GLU A 32 -7.67 -2.13 2.24
N SER A 33 -8.33 -0.98 2.34
CA SER A 33 -9.45 -0.61 1.48
C SER A 33 -9.10 0.46 0.45
N VAL A 34 -9.97 0.65 -0.53
CA VAL A 34 -10.00 1.83 -1.40
C VAL A 34 -11.12 2.73 -0.92
N ALA A 35 -10.77 3.78 -0.18
CA ALA A 35 -11.69 4.62 0.58
C ALA A 35 -12.73 3.74 1.30
N THR A 36 -14.00 4.11 1.26
CA THR A 36 -15.10 3.32 1.83
C THR A 36 -15.82 2.46 0.77
N HIS A 37 -15.20 2.21 -0.39
CA HIS A 37 -15.83 1.54 -1.53
C HIS A 37 -17.18 2.17 -1.95
N GLY A 38 -17.31 3.48 -1.77
CA GLY A 38 -18.54 4.23 -2.11
C GLY A 38 -19.66 4.14 -1.07
N LEU A 39 -19.44 3.44 0.04
CA LEU A 39 -20.39 3.36 1.15
C LEU A 39 -20.29 4.58 2.07
N ALA A 40 -21.36 4.89 2.80
CA ALA A 40 -21.27 5.80 3.93
C ALA A 40 -20.32 5.21 5.00
N PRO A 41 -19.58 6.03 5.77
CA PRO A 41 -18.58 5.55 6.73
C PRO A 41 -19.11 4.50 7.71
N GLN A 42 -20.32 4.67 8.25
CA GLN A 42 -20.93 3.69 9.17
C GLN A 42 -21.23 2.37 8.46
N ALA A 43 -21.84 2.43 7.26
CA ALA A 43 -22.16 1.22 6.49
C ALA A 43 -20.90 0.42 6.11
N PHE A 44 -19.78 1.12 5.83
CA PHE A 44 -18.50 0.47 5.57
C PHE A 44 -17.96 -0.20 6.85
N ALA A 45 -18.02 0.47 8.00
CA ALA A 45 -17.61 -0.12 9.27
C ALA A 45 -18.45 -1.36 9.63
N ASP A 46 -19.77 -1.30 9.42
CA ASP A 46 -20.68 -2.42 9.65
C ASP A 46 -20.37 -3.60 8.71
N ALA A 47 -20.05 -3.32 7.44
CA ALA A 47 -19.66 -4.35 6.47
C ALA A 47 -18.36 -5.07 6.90
N LEU A 48 -17.34 -4.35 7.33
CA LEU A 48 -16.11 -4.95 7.85
C LEU A 48 -16.40 -5.82 9.09
N ALA A 49 -17.18 -5.30 10.04
CA ALA A 49 -17.53 -5.99 11.27
C ALA A 49 -18.33 -7.27 11.01
N SER A 50 -19.26 -7.28 10.05
CA SER A 50 -20.06 -8.45 9.68
C SER A 50 -19.24 -9.62 9.16
N HIS A 51 -18.06 -9.34 8.57
CA HIS A 51 -17.11 -10.34 8.13
C HIS A 51 -16.00 -10.62 9.15
N GLY A 52 -15.99 -9.97 10.32
CA GLY A 52 -14.94 -10.09 11.33
C GLY A 52 -13.58 -9.57 10.84
N LEU A 53 -13.57 -8.62 9.91
CA LEU A 53 -12.38 -7.98 9.36
C LEU A 53 -12.08 -6.66 10.07
N LYS A 54 -10.80 -6.35 10.18
CA LYS A 54 -10.27 -5.09 10.72
C LYS A 54 -9.59 -4.29 9.62
N LEU A 55 -9.74 -2.97 9.64
CA LEU A 55 -9.09 -2.10 8.68
C LEU A 55 -7.69 -1.72 9.17
N SER A 56 -6.67 -2.08 8.41
CA SER A 56 -5.27 -1.75 8.71
C SER A 56 -4.85 -0.40 8.16
N SER A 57 -5.35 -0.08 6.98
CA SER A 57 -5.03 1.11 6.20
C SER A 57 -6.10 1.35 5.14
N MET A 58 -6.12 2.57 4.61
CA MET A 58 -7.09 2.99 3.59
C MET A 58 -6.39 3.75 2.48
N HIS A 59 -6.50 3.28 1.24
CA HIS A 59 -6.09 4.04 0.07
C HIS A 59 -7.12 5.12 -0.26
N ALA A 60 -6.67 6.34 -0.49
CA ALA A 60 -7.53 7.45 -0.93
C ALA A 60 -6.79 8.30 -1.96
N SER A 61 -7.46 8.63 -3.07
CA SER A 61 -6.90 9.46 -4.14
C SER A 61 -6.54 10.86 -3.65
N LEU A 62 -5.68 11.55 -4.40
CA LEU A 62 -5.30 12.93 -4.10
C LEU A 62 -6.54 13.84 -3.95
N ALA A 63 -7.50 13.72 -4.85
CA ALA A 63 -8.76 14.47 -4.77
C ALA A 63 -9.52 14.16 -3.48
N GLN A 64 -9.61 12.89 -3.06
CA GLN A 64 -10.31 12.50 -1.84
C GLN A 64 -9.65 13.03 -0.58
N VAL A 65 -8.32 12.92 -0.45
CA VAL A 65 -7.61 13.41 0.74
C VAL A 65 -7.66 14.94 0.88
N GLU A 66 -7.88 15.66 -0.22
CA GLU A 66 -8.04 17.12 -0.20
C GLU A 66 -9.47 17.57 -0.01
N THR A 67 -10.44 16.93 -0.69
CA THR A 67 -11.83 17.44 -0.76
C THR A 67 -12.82 16.63 0.08
N GLN A 68 -12.47 15.40 0.49
CA GLN A 68 -13.34 14.50 1.27
C GLN A 68 -12.67 14.06 2.59
N ARG A 69 -11.71 14.85 3.08
CA ARG A 69 -10.89 14.49 4.27
C ARG A 69 -11.73 14.18 5.49
N GLU A 70 -12.79 14.94 5.76
CA GLU A 70 -13.66 14.73 6.92
C GLU A 70 -14.35 13.36 6.86
N MET A 71 -14.83 12.95 5.70
CA MET A 71 -15.43 11.63 5.49
C MET A 71 -14.41 10.51 5.72
N LEU A 72 -13.18 10.67 5.24
CA LEU A 72 -12.09 9.70 5.46
C LEU A 72 -11.73 9.61 6.95
N ILE A 73 -11.63 10.74 7.65
CA ILE A 73 -11.39 10.80 9.10
C ILE A 73 -12.50 10.07 9.87
N GLN A 74 -13.77 10.35 9.54
CA GLN A 74 -14.90 9.66 10.15
C GLN A 74 -14.84 8.14 9.93
N ALA A 75 -14.53 7.70 8.70
CA ALA A 75 -14.37 6.28 8.39
C ALA A 75 -13.22 5.65 9.20
N CYS A 76 -12.08 6.33 9.31
CA CYS A 76 -10.95 5.88 10.14
C CYS A 76 -11.34 5.76 11.62
N GLN A 77 -12.06 6.74 12.17
CA GLN A 77 -12.50 6.72 13.56
C GLN A 77 -13.46 5.57 13.86
N LEU A 78 -14.44 5.33 12.98
CA LEU A 78 -15.43 4.25 13.11
C LEU A 78 -14.80 2.85 12.99
N THR A 79 -13.78 2.70 12.14
CA THR A 79 -13.11 1.41 11.89
C THR A 79 -11.87 1.18 12.75
N GLY A 80 -11.40 2.20 13.46
CA GLY A 80 -10.10 2.17 14.15
C GLY A 80 -8.90 2.16 13.20
N CYS A 81 -9.05 2.60 11.95
CA CYS A 81 -7.99 2.63 10.95
C CYS A 81 -6.93 3.70 11.29
N PRO A 82 -5.67 3.34 11.48
CA PRO A 82 -4.64 4.29 11.90
C PRO A 82 -3.92 4.99 10.74
N LEU A 83 -4.19 4.62 9.48
CA LEU A 83 -3.36 5.01 8.33
C LEU A 83 -4.20 5.24 7.08
N VAL A 84 -4.05 6.43 6.49
CA VAL A 84 -4.53 6.76 5.14
C VAL A 84 -3.32 6.88 4.21
N VAL A 85 -3.43 6.31 3.03
CA VAL A 85 -2.35 6.29 2.03
C VAL A 85 -2.85 6.84 0.70
N MET A 86 -2.11 7.74 0.10
CA MET A 86 -2.35 8.19 -1.28
C MET A 86 -1.64 7.22 -2.25
N PRO A 87 -2.40 6.40 -3.01
CA PRO A 87 -1.82 5.25 -3.68
C PRO A 87 -1.25 5.55 -5.07
N TYR A 88 -1.69 6.61 -5.73
CA TYR A 88 -1.42 6.76 -7.15
C TYR A 88 -1.59 8.18 -7.65
N LEU A 89 -0.67 8.62 -8.50
CA LEU A 89 -0.80 9.84 -9.30
C LEU A 89 -1.18 9.47 -10.75
N PRO A 90 -2.37 9.85 -11.23
CA PRO A 90 -2.76 9.70 -12.63
C PRO A 90 -1.72 10.34 -13.56
N PHE A 91 -1.53 9.77 -14.75
CA PHE A 91 -0.47 10.22 -15.67
C PHE A 91 -0.49 11.74 -15.95
N GLY A 92 -1.68 12.34 -16.05
CA GLY A 92 -1.84 13.79 -16.26
C GLY A 92 -1.48 14.65 -15.05
N GLU A 93 -1.42 14.08 -13.84
CA GLU A 93 -1.11 14.78 -12.59
C GLU A 93 0.33 14.57 -12.13
N ARG A 94 1.08 13.68 -12.80
CA ARG A 94 2.47 13.40 -12.45
C ARG A 94 3.36 14.60 -12.75
N PRO A 95 4.15 15.08 -11.76
CA PRO A 95 5.13 16.13 -11.99
C PRO A 95 6.16 15.68 -13.04
N ARG A 96 6.61 16.64 -13.87
CA ARG A 96 7.58 16.37 -14.95
C ARG A 96 8.93 17.03 -14.69
N SER A 97 9.22 17.42 -13.46
CA SER A 97 10.47 18.05 -13.04
C SER A 97 10.77 17.79 -11.57
N ALA A 98 12.02 17.89 -11.17
CA ALA A 98 12.46 17.84 -9.78
C ALA A 98 11.68 18.83 -8.89
N ALA A 99 11.54 20.07 -9.32
CA ALA A 99 10.79 21.09 -8.59
C ALA A 99 9.31 20.72 -8.42
N GLY A 100 8.69 20.12 -9.44
CA GLY A 100 7.31 19.66 -9.37
C GLY A 100 7.13 18.50 -8.37
N TRP A 101 8.03 17.52 -8.35
CA TRP A 101 8.01 16.42 -7.38
C TRP A 101 8.22 16.90 -5.96
N ARG A 102 9.15 17.85 -5.76
CA ARG A 102 9.35 18.50 -4.47
C ARG A 102 8.08 19.22 -3.99
N ALA A 103 7.45 20.01 -4.87
CA ALA A 103 6.19 20.70 -4.55
C ALA A 103 5.07 19.71 -4.20
N MET A 104 4.98 18.57 -4.91
CA MET A 104 4.04 17.50 -4.58
C MET A 104 4.31 16.91 -3.19
N GLY A 105 5.56 16.64 -2.84
CA GLY A 105 5.93 16.16 -1.50
C GLY A 105 5.48 17.12 -0.39
N LEU A 106 5.76 18.43 -0.54
CA LEU A 106 5.34 19.46 0.41
C LEU A 106 3.80 19.57 0.52
N ARG A 107 3.09 19.41 -0.62
CA ARG A 107 1.62 19.38 -0.66
C ARG A 107 1.07 18.18 0.13
N LEU A 108 1.62 16.99 -0.09
CA LEU A 108 1.21 15.78 0.62
C LEU A 108 1.56 15.83 2.10
N ALA A 109 2.71 16.37 2.47
CA ALA A 109 3.08 16.59 3.87
C ALA A 109 2.09 17.53 4.59
N ALA A 110 1.56 18.55 3.91
CA ALA A 110 0.51 19.40 4.47
C ALA A 110 -0.80 18.62 4.72
N VAL A 111 -1.18 17.70 3.81
CA VAL A 111 -2.29 16.77 4.01
C VAL A 111 -2.02 15.87 5.22
N GLY A 112 -0.80 15.32 5.33
CA GLY A 112 -0.41 14.45 6.43
C GLY A 112 -0.53 15.13 7.79
N ARG A 113 -0.06 16.37 7.92
CA ARG A 113 -0.24 17.15 9.17
C ARG A 113 -1.72 17.31 9.57
N ALA A 114 -2.62 17.45 8.60
CA ALA A 114 -4.04 17.55 8.89
C ALA A 114 -4.64 16.23 9.40
N PHE A 115 -4.21 15.08 8.86
CA PHE A 115 -4.58 13.76 9.39
C PHE A 115 -3.95 13.50 10.78
N ALA A 116 -2.70 13.89 10.99
CA ALA A 116 -1.99 13.72 12.26
C ALA A 116 -2.67 14.43 13.42
N GLN A 117 -3.33 15.57 13.20
CA GLN A 117 -4.15 16.26 14.19
C GLN A 117 -5.34 15.42 14.68
N GLN A 118 -5.72 14.39 13.94
CA GLN A 118 -6.78 13.43 14.27
C GLN A 118 -6.24 12.08 14.73
N GLY A 119 -4.92 11.98 14.96
CA GLY A 119 -4.27 10.73 15.35
C GLY A 119 -4.16 9.69 14.23
N ILE A 120 -4.29 10.12 12.98
CA ILE A 120 -4.23 9.27 11.79
C ILE A 120 -2.91 9.56 11.05
N ASN A 121 -2.13 8.52 10.77
CA ASN A 121 -0.94 8.63 9.94
C ASN A 121 -1.32 8.82 8.46
N PHE A 122 -0.44 9.45 7.71
CA PHE A 122 -0.59 9.62 6.27
C PHE A 122 0.66 9.16 5.53
N GLY A 123 0.48 8.42 4.42
CA GLY A 123 1.57 7.91 3.61
C GLY A 123 1.34 8.06 2.12
N TYR A 124 2.43 7.86 1.38
CA TYR A 124 2.47 7.74 -0.07
C TYR A 124 2.85 6.31 -0.46
N HIS A 125 2.18 5.74 -1.45
CA HIS A 125 2.50 4.44 -2.04
C HIS A 125 3.13 4.66 -3.42
N ASN A 126 4.25 4.00 -3.67
CA ASN A 126 4.97 4.11 -4.92
C ASN A 126 4.55 3.09 -5.96
N HIS A 127 4.74 3.48 -7.21
CA HIS A 127 4.81 2.61 -8.39
C HIS A 127 6.23 2.64 -8.97
N ASP A 128 6.37 2.34 -10.27
CA ASP A 128 7.65 2.39 -10.98
C ASP A 128 8.05 3.81 -11.43
N PHE A 129 7.07 4.65 -11.72
CA PHE A 129 7.33 5.99 -12.28
C PHE A 129 7.98 6.96 -11.28
N GLU A 130 7.92 6.73 -9.98
CA GLU A 130 8.65 7.50 -8.97
C GLU A 130 10.15 7.21 -8.97
N PHE A 131 10.58 6.19 -9.70
CA PHE A 131 12.00 5.87 -9.89
C PHE A 131 12.59 6.51 -11.15
N LEU A 132 11.79 7.22 -11.96
CA LEU A 132 12.30 8.05 -13.05
C LEU A 132 13.21 9.16 -12.51
N ILE A 133 14.30 9.41 -13.27
CA ILE A 133 15.35 10.35 -12.84
C ILE A 133 15.02 11.77 -13.31
N TYR A 134 15.01 12.71 -12.36
CA TYR A 134 14.95 14.16 -12.59
C TYR A 134 16.13 14.81 -11.89
N ASP A 135 16.91 15.63 -12.60
CA ASP A 135 18.10 16.33 -12.08
C ASP A 135 19.03 15.37 -11.25
N GLY A 136 19.31 14.18 -11.80
CA GLY A 136 20.21 13.20 -11.22
C GLY A 136 19.68 12.41 -10.01
N ARG A 137 18.38 12.54 -9.66
CA ARG A 137 17.74 11.82 -8.55
C ARG A 137 16.40 11.24 -8.97
N ALA A 138 16.03 10.08 -8.39
CA ALA A 138 14.71 9.53 -8.57
C ALA A 138 13.62 10.49 -8.06
N ALA A 139 12.47 10.51 -8.70
CA ALA A 139 11.32 11.32 -8.32
C ALA A 139 10.91 11.11 -6.86
N LEU A 140 10.94 9.87 -6.37
CA LEU A 140 10.63 9.54 -4.97
C LEU A 140 11.54 10.28 -3.97
N ARG A 141 12.80 10.55 -4.32
CA ARG A 141 13.70 11.34 -3.49
C ARG A 141 13.27 12.80 -3.40
N TRP A 142 12.85 13.40 -4.52
CA TRP A 142 12.31 14.75 -4.53
C TRP A 142 11.01 14.87 -3.75
N LEU A 143 10.22 13.79 -3.73
CA LEU A 143 8.98 13.73 -2.96
C LEU A 143 9.26 13.73 -1.44
N PHE A 144 10.32 13.05 -0.99
CA PHE A 144 10.56 12.79 0.43
C PHE A 144 11.61 13.68 1.09
N ASP A 145 12.72 14.00 0.39
CA ASP A 145 13.92 14.57 1.03
C ASP A 145 13.67 15.91 1.75
N ASP A 146 12.62 16.67 1.35
CA ASP A 146 12.26 17.95 1.97
C ASP A 146 11.03 17.87 2.90
N THR A 147 10.59 16.68 3.27
CA THR A 147 9.43 16.46 4.16
C THR A 147 9.84 15.67 5.41
N ALA A 148 9.16 15.88 6.53
CA ALA A 148 9.39 15.08 7.72
C ALA A 148 8.73 13.68 7.58
N PRO A 149 9.35 12.59 8.10
CA PRO A 149 8.75 11.26 8.12
C PRO A 149 7.36 11.21 8.78
N ALA A 150 7.15 11.99 9.83
CA ALA A 150 5.87 12.07 10.53
C ALA A 150 4.77 12.75 9.72
N ASP A 151 5.13 13.62 8.76
CA ASP A 151 4.17 14.35 7.91
C ASP A 151 3.82 13.54 6.66
N LEU A 152 4.77 12.75 6.13
CA LEU A 152 4.59 11.95 4.93
C LEU A 152 5.35 10.63 5.08
N GLY A 153 4.66 9.59 5.48
CA GLY A 153 5.18 8.23 5.55
C GLY A 153 5.28 7.59 4.16
N TRP A 154 5.90 6.42 4.12
CA TRP A 154 6.03 5.61 2.92
C TRP A 154 5.38 4.25 3.13
N GLN A 155 4.34 3.95 2.36
CA GLN A 155 3.89 2.59 2.14
C GLN A 155 4.67 2.06 0.93
N ALA A 156 5.74 1.30 1.20
CA ALA A 156 6.64 0.85 0.17
C ALA A 156 6.09 -0.38 -0.57
N ASP A 157 5.83 -0.26 -1.86
CA ASP A 157 5.55 -1.41 -2.71
C ASP A 157 6.86 -1.97 -3.29
N MET A 158 7.26 -3.13 -2.76
CA MET A 158 8.53 -3.77 -3.12
C MET A 158 8.51 -4.41 -4.51
N GLY A 159 7.34 -4.79 -5.00
CA GLY A 159 7.15 -5.27 -6.36
C GLY A 159 7.39 -4.17 -7.39
N TRP A 160 6.81 -3.00 -7.18
CA TRP A 160 7.01 -1.85 -8.05
C TRP A 160 8.44 -1.28 -7.98
N VAL A 161 9.08 -1.28 -6.79
CA VAL A 161 10.51 -0.95 -6.66
C VAL A 161 11.35 -1.89 -7.53
N THR A 162 11.07 -3.20 -7.46
CA THR A 162 11.80 -4.22 -8.25
C THR A 162 11.53 -4.06 -9.75
N ARG A 163 10.28 -3.82 -10.15
CA ARG A 163 9.87 -3.59 -11.56
C ARG A 163 10.55 -2.36 -12.15
N ALA A 164 10.79 -1.33 -11.34
CA ALA A 164 11.57 -0.15 -11.75
C ALA A 164 13.08 -0.42 -11.88
N GLY A 165 13.56 -1.63 -11.64
CA GLY A 165 14.97 -1.97 -11.66
C GLY A 165 15.76 -1.47 -10.45
N ALA A 166 15.08 -1.04 -9.39
CA ALA A 166 15.68 -0.55 -8.17
C ALA A 166 15.81 -1.67 -7.12
N SER A 167 16.70 -1.50 -6.14
CA SER A 167 16.89 -2.46 -5.05
C SER A 167 15.96 -2.17 -3.88
N PRO A 168 14.99 -3.07 -3.56
CA PRO A 168 14.12 -2.90 -2.39
C PRO A 168 14.89 -2.68 -1.09
N ALA A 169 15.95 -3.45 -0.84
CA ALA A 169 16.74 -3.31 0.37
C ALA A 169 17.41 -1.94 0.48
N THR A 170 18.06 -1.46 -0.60
CA THR A 170 18.72 -0.15 -0.61
C THR A 170 17.73 1.00 -0.34
N TRP A 171 16.54 0.92 -0.88
CA TRP A 171 15.52 1.94 -0.65
C TRP A 171 14.92 1.86 0.74
N ALA A 172 14.71 0.65 1.27
CA ALA A 172 14.26 0.43 2.65
C ALA A 172 15.30 0.95 3.66
N GLU A 173 16.59 0.69 3.45
CA GLU A 173 17.68 1.23 4.30
C GLU A 173 17.73 2.76 4.27
N ARG A 174 17.47 3.38 3.12
CA ARG A 174 17.48 4.84 2.97
C ARG A 174 16.31 5.53 3.68
N TYR A 175 15.13 4.94 3.64
CA TYR A 175 13.88 5.55 4.09
C TYR A 175 13.15 4.71 5.14
N GLY A 176 13.89 3.90 5.89
CA GLY A 176 13.33 3.02 6.91
C GLY A 176 12.53 3.76 7.99
N ASP A 177 12.94 4.97 8.33
CA ASP A 177 12.27 5.86 9.28
C ASP A 177 10.90 6.37 8.79
N ARG A 178 10.62 6.25 7.49
CA ARG A 178 9.34 6.63 6.87
C ARG A 178 8.39 5.47 6.66
N LEU A 179 8.86 4.23 6.81
CA LEU A 179 8.06 3.05 6.49
C LEU A 179 6.87 2.92 7.44
N VAL A 180 5.67 3.20 6.93
CA VAL A 180 4.41 3.03 7.67
C VAL A 180 3.71 1.71 7.34
N ALA A 181 3.99 1.15 6.16
CA ALA A 181 3.51 -0.15 5.72
C ALA A 181 4.35 -0.67 4.55
N ILE A 182 4.26 -1.97 4.27
CA ILE A 182 4.89 -2.61 3.11
C ILE A 182 3.80 -3.27 2.27
N HIS A 183 3.75 -2.95 0.98
CA HIS A 183 3.05 -3.79 0.01
C HIS A 183 3.95 -4.97 -0.37
N THR A 184 3.51 -6.15 0.02
CA THR A 184 4.14 -7.41 -0.33
C THR A 184 3.56 -7.88 -1.66
N LYS A 185 4.13 -7.35 -2.73
CA LYS A 185 3.80 -7.67 -4.12
C LYS A 185 5.03 -8.29 -4.76
N ASP A 186 4.92 -9.49 -5.31
CA ASP A 186 6.07 -10.19 -5.91
C ASP A 186 6.02 -10.12 -7.44
N LEU A 187 7.19 -10.03 -8.04
CA LEU A 187 7.35 -9.94 -9.48
C LEU A 187 7.73 -11.32 -10.04
N ALA A 188 7.00 -11.81 -11.03
CA ALA A 188 7.34 -13.04 -11.74
C ALA A 188 8.66 -12.87 -12.53
N ARG A 189 9.27 -13.98 -12.92
CA ARG A 189 10.40 -13.94 -13.85
C ARG A 189 9.98 -13.34 -15.18
N GLU A 190 10.91 -12.71 -15.85
CA GLU A 190 10.66 -12.13 -17.17
C GLU A 190 10.06 -13.18 -18.12
N GLY A 191 8.92 -12.85 -18.72
CA GLY A 191 8.19 -13.72 -19.63
C GLY A 191 7.15 -14.62 -19.00
N ASP A 192 7.18 -14.82 -17.64
CA ASP A 192 6.19 -15.59 -16.92
C ASP A 192 4.98 -14.74 -16.50
N ALA A 193 3.86 -15.40 -16.15
CA ALA A 193 2.63 -14.78 -15.62
C ALA A 193 2.15 -13.56 -16.44
N ARG A 194 2.22 -13.61 -17.77
CA ARG A 194 1.82 -12.48 -18.66
C ARG A 194 0.33 -12.15 -18.53
N ASP A 195 -0.47 -13.14 -18.25
CA ASP A 195 -1.90 -13.04 -18.00
C ASP A 195 -2.25 -12.50 -16.60
N GLU A 196 -1.26 -12.40 -15.73
CA GLU A 196 -1.32 -11.75 -14.42
C GLU A 196 -0.44 -10.48 -14.36
N ASP A 197 -0.18 -9.82 -15.50
CA ASP A 197 0.64 -8.61 -15.64
C ASP A 197 2.08 -8.78 -15.13
N GLY A 198 2.59 -10.01 -15.11
CA GLY A 198 3.92 -10.35 -14.61
C GLY A 198 4.03 -10.33 -13.08
N TRP A 199 2.93 -10.39 -12.36
CA TRP A 199 2.95 -10.53 -10.90
C TRP A 199 2.90 -12.00 -10.47
N ALA A 200 3.37 -12.28 -9.25
CA ALA A 200 3.39 -13.61 -8.67
C ALA A 200 2.88 -13.58 -7.22
N ALA A 201 2.51 -14.74 -6.70
CA ALA A 201 2.30 -14.87 -5.25
C ALA A 201 3.61 -14.58 -4.49
N VAL A 202 3.52 -13.97 -3.32
CA VAL A 202 4.66 -13.61 -2.48
C VAL A 202 5.52 -14.84 -2.18
N GLY A 203 6.79 -14.78 -2.53
CA GLY A 203 7.76 -15.88 -2.39
C GLY A 203 7.82 -16.84 -3.57
N GLN A 204 7.01 -16.62 -4.61
CA GLN A 204 7.05 -17.42 -5.86
C GLN A 204 7.67 -16.63 -7.03
N GLY A 205 7.96 -15.35 -6.83
CA GLY A 205 8.58 -14.49 -7.82
C GLY A 205 10.10 -14.37 -7.67
N VAL A 206 10.63 -13.19 -8.03
CA VAL A 206 12.08 -12.93 -8.05
C VAL A 206 12.58 -12.18 -6.82
N ILE A 207 11.69 -11.67 -5.96
CA ILE A 207 12.08 -10.88 -4.79
C ILE A 207 12.57 -11.81 -3.68
N PRO A 208 13.78 -11.58 -3.12
CA PRO A 208 14.32 -12.39 -2.04
C PRO A 208 13.65 -12.04 -0.70
N TRP A 209 12.40 -12.45 -0.51
CA TRP A 209 11.56 -12.04 0.63
C TRP A 209 12.13 -12.40 2.00
N ALA A 210 12.80 -13.54 2.16
CA ALA A 210 13.30 -13.94 3.48
C ALA A 210 14.26 -12.90 4.10
N PRO A 211 15.36 -12.49 3.45
CA PRO A 211 16.22 -11.42 3.97
C PRO A 211 15.52 -10.05 3.97
N LEU A 212 14.64 -9.78 2.99
CA LEU A 212 13.94 -8.50 2.91
C LEU A 212 12.95 -8.34 4.09
N PHE A 213 12.16 -9.37 4.44
CA PHE A 213 11.31 -9.34 5.62
C PHE A 213 12.10 -9.13 6.93
N ALA A 214 13.28 -9.75 7.05
CA ALA A 214 14.14 -9.56 8.22
C ALA A 214 14.60 -8.09 8.38
N LEU A 215 14.83 -7.39 7.27
CA LEU A 215 15.13 -5.95 7.25
C LEU A 215 13.87 -5.12 7.57
N LEU A 216 12.78 -5.32 6.83
CA LEU A 216 11.60 -4.47 6.87
C LEU A 216 10.86 -4.51 8.21
N ARG A 217 10.82 -5.67 8.87
CA ARG A 217 10.19 -5.83 10.20
C ARG A 217 10.82 -4.99 11.31
N GLN A 218 12.01 -4.43 11.08
CA GLN A 218 12.67 -3.51 12.01
C GLN A 218 12.09 -2.10 11.95
N HIS A 219 11.34 -1.78 10.90
CA HIS A 219 10.85 -0.44 10.60
C HIS A 219 9.32 -0.33 10.69
N THR A 220 8.58 -1.38 10.35
CA THR A 220 7.11 -1.38 10.39
C THR A 220 6.54 -2.73 10.81
N GLU A 221 5.33 -2.70 11.34
CA GLU A 221 4.57 -3.89 11.72
C GLU A 221 3.47 -4.28 10.71
N LEU A 222 3.22 -3.45 9.69
CA LEU A 222 2.13 -3.64 8.74
C LEU A 222 2.65 -4.10 7.38
N PHE A 223 2.25 -5.31 6.99
CA PHE A 223 2.56 -5.93 5.72
C PHE A 223 1.25 -6.25 4.99
N VAL A 224 1.09 -5.70 3.80
CA VAL A 224 -0.14 -5.76 3.02
C VAL A 224 0.12 -6.54 1.74
N PHE A 225 -0.54 -7.67 1.56
CA PHE A 225 -0.56 -8.38 0.28
C PHE A 225 -1.29 -7.55 -0.78
N GLU A 226 -0.70 -7.44 -1.94
CA GLU A 226 -1.36 -6.93 -3.14
C GLU A 226 -0.93 -7.69 -4.40
N HIS A 227 -1.89 -7.85 -5.31
CA HIS A 227 -1.69 -8.41 -6.65
C HIS A 227 -2.63 -7.72 -7.63
N ASP A 228 -2.11 -7.09 -8.69
CA ASP A 228 -2.95 -6.25 -9.55
C ASP A 228 -3.94 -7.03 -10.42
N ASN A 229 -3.59 -8.24 -10.84
CA ASN A 229 -4.42 -9.01 -11.76
C ASN A 229 -4.34 -10.53 -11.52
N PRO A 230 -4.80 -11.02 -10.34
CA PRO A 230 -4.76 -12.46 -10.06
C PRO A 230 -5.81 -13.21 -10.89
N ILE A 231 -5.43 -14.33 -11.52
CA ILE A 231 -6.37 -15.25 -12.17
C ILE A 231 -7.07 -16.11 -11.11
N ASP A 232 -6.30 -16.73 -10.23
CA ASP A 232 -6.83 -17.46 -9.06
C ASP A 232 -6.63 -16.65 -7.80
N HIS A 233 -7.64 -15.85 -7.46
CA HIS A 233 -7.61 -14.98 -6.29
C HIS A 233 -7.35 -15.76 -4.99
N ALA A 234 -8.02 -16.91 -4.81
CA ALA A 234 -7.91 -17.68 -3.58
C ALA A 234 -6.51 -18.31 -3.42
N ALA A 235 -5.95 -18.83 -4.50
CA ALA A 235 -4.60 -19.38 -4.48
C ALA A 235 -3.56 -18.29 -4.19
N ARG A 236 -3.61 -17.14 -4.89
CA ARG A 236 -2.67 -16.02 -4.67
C ARG A 236 -2.72 -15.48 -3.25
N LEU A 237 -3.92 -15.34 -2.68
CA LEU A 237 -4.11 -14.93 -1.27
C LEU A 237 -3.50 -15.94 -0.29
N LYS A 238 -3.82 -17.23 -0.42
CA LYS A 238 -3.36 -18.29 0.50
C LYS A 238 -1.84 -18.49 0.45
N ASP A 239 -1.28 -18.59 -0.75
CA ASP A 239 0.16 -18.80 -0.95
C ASP A 239 0.97 -17.63 -0.40
N SER A 240 0.54 -16.41 -0.70
CA SER A 240 1.18 -15.19 -0.20
C SER A 240 1.09 -15.08 1.32
N LEU A 241 -0.08 -15.33 1.90
CA LEU A 241 -0.25 -15.30 3.36
C LEU A 241 0.61 -16.38 4.05
N ALA A 242 0.73 -17.57 3.45
CA ALA A 242 1.59 -18.64 3.99
C ALA A 242 3.06 -18.22 3.99
N CYS A 243 3.54 -17.57 2.92
CA CYS A 243 4.90 -17.02 2.86
C CYS A 243 5.12 -15.93 3.91
N MET A 244 4.21 -14.95 4.00
CA MET A 244 4.28 -13.86 4.98
C MET A 244 4.29 -14.39 6.42
N ARG A 245 3.40 -15.35 6.76
CA ARG A 245 3.34 -15.95 8.10
C ARG A 245 4.65 -16.64 8.48
N ARG A 246 5.24 -17.41 7.56
CA ARG A 246 6.50 -18.12 7.79
C ARG A 246 7.64 -17.20 8.21
N HIS A 247 7.71 -15.99 7.67
CA HIS A 247 8.83 -15.09 7.88
C HIS A 247 8.57 -13.96 8.88
N LEU A 248 7.31 -13.63 9.14
CA LEU A 248 6.93 -12.47 9.96
C LEU A 248 6.30 -12.85 11.31
N ILE A 249 5.73 -14.07 11.45
CA ILE A 249 5.03 -14.49 12.68
C ILE A 249 5.73 -15.66 13.37
N ALA A 250 6.66 -16.31 12.70
CA ALA A 250 7.43 -17.42 13.28
C ALA A 250 8.39 -16.93 14.38
#